data_e02f8a1b1ec26b3966e65044a0459ebe
#
_entry.id   e02f8a1b1ec26b3966e65044a0459ebe
#
_cell.length_a   1.000
_cell.length_b   1.000
_cell.length_c   1.000
_cell.angle_alpha   90.00
_cell.angle_beta   90.00
_cell.angle_gamma   90.00
#
_symmetry.space_group_name_H-M   'P 1'
#
loop_
_entity.id
_entity.type
_entity.pdbx_description
1 polymer ?
#
loop_
_entity_poly.entity_id
_entity_poly.type
_entity_poly.pdbx_seq_one_letter_code
_entity_poly.pdbx_strand_id
1 'polypeptide(L)'
;AQVGKSFRNEIIFKNFIFRTCEFEQMEMEYFCKPGTEDETFERWRQDRWNFYLKYGIAEKNLKWHHHDKLAHYAKDAYDVTYNFPIGFEEIEGIHSRTDFDLSQHQAYSKKDMTYIDQEDGNKRYIPYVIEASAGLNRNFLMFLCEAYEEQNVAAPGEPEDYRTVLHLHPKLAPITVAVLPLMKKDGLAEKAKEIQHLLKEDFVTDFDVSGTVGKRYRRQDEVGTPFCVTGDYETSNEKNEDGSVNPNFNTVMRMSICYFISIFINTNRVITN
;
A
#
# COMPACT_ATOMS: atom_id res chain seq x y z
N ALA A 1 1.48 -3.39 18.30
CA ALA A 1 2.22 -3.20 17.07
C ALA A 1 3.03 -1.90 17.11
N GLN A 2 4.20 -1.90 16.49
CA GLN A 2 5.08 -0.75 16.41
C GLN A 2 5.78 -0.71 15.05
N VAL A 3 6.01 0.51 14.55
CA VAL A 3 6.91 0.77 13.42
C VAL A 3 8.08 1.58 13.95
N GLY A 4 9.29 1.14 13.65
CA GLY A 4 10.49 1.81 14.15
C GLY A 4 11.77 1.35 13.48
N LYS A 5 12.86 2.02 13.81
CA LYS A 5 14.19 1.69 13.28
C LYS A 5 14.76 0.46 13.96
N SER A 6 15.37 -0.40 13.14
CA SER A 6 16.15 -1.55 13.56
C SER A 6 17.55 -1.49 12.95
N PHE A 7 18.50 -2.08 13.67
CA PHE A 7 19.91 -2.07 13.29
C PHE A 7 20.46 -3.48 13.30
N ARG A 8 21.11 -3.88 12.20
CA ARG A 8 21.82 -5.16 12.10
C ARG A 8 23.22 -4.91 11.57
N ASN A 9 24.18 -5.59 12.15
CA ASN A 9 25.59 -5.54 11.68
C ASN A 9 25.75 -6.42 10.44
N GLU A 10 25.30 -5.94 9.29
CA GLU A 10 25.41 -6.65 8.01
C GLU A 10 26.82 -6.48 7.45
N ILE A 11 27.42 -7.58 7.02
CA ILE A 11 28.75 -7.60 6.40
C ILE A 11 28.66 -7.16 4.94
N ILE A 12 27.55 -7.48 4.25
CA ILE A 12 27.37 -7.19 2.82
C ILE A 12 26.02 -6.48 2.63
N PHE A 13 26.09 -5.25 2.13
CA PHE A 13 24.90 -4.53 1.65
C PHE A 13 24.53 -5.04 0.26
N LYS A 14 23.26 -5.25 0.01
CA LYS A 14 22.77 -5.79 -1.28
C LYS A 14 21.46 -5.14 -1.70
N ASN A 15 21.32 -5.03 -3.02
CA ASN A 15 20.03 -4.83 -3.68
C ASN A 15 19.29 -3.60 -3.16
N PHE A 16 19.95 -2.43 -3.26
CA PHE A 16 19.39 -1.15 -2.87
C PHE A 16 18.96 -1.17 -1.39
N ILE A 17 17.67 -0.96 -1.08
CA ILE A 17 17.13 -0.93 0.29
C ILE A 17 16.76 -2.32 0.83
N PHE A 18 17.00 -3.40 0.07
CA PHE A 18 16.60 -4.74 0.48
C PHE A 18 17.41 -5.24 1.70
N ARG A 19 18.71 -4.93 1.74
CA ARG A 19 19.61 -5.31 2.85
C ARG A 19 20.55 -4.16 3.21
N THR A 20 20.26 -3.52 4.35
CA THR A 20 20.99 -2.38 4.91
C THR A 20 21.25 -2.58 6.40
N CYS A 21 22.21 -1.87 7.00
CA CYS A 21 22.45 -1.94 8.44
C CYS A 21 21.38 -1.23 9.26
N GLU A 22 20.85 -0.14 8.74
CA GLU A 22 19.74 0.61 9.33
C GLU A 22 18.52 0.45 8.43
N PHE A 23 17.40 0.01 8.98
CA PHE A 23 16.15 -0.17 8.27
C PHE A 23 14.96 0.09 9.21
N GLU A 24 13.77 0.16 8.64
CA GLU A 24 12.55 0.26 9.42
C GLU A 24 11.83 -1.09 9.41
N GLN A 25 11.31 -1.46 10.57
CA GLN A 25 10.60 -2.71 10.81
C GLN A 25 9.22 -2.40 11.37
N MET A 26 8.25 -3.17 10.92
CA MET A 26 6.88 -3.19 11.44
C MET A 26 6.70 -4.49 12.19
N GLU A 27 6.46 -4.41 13.49
CA GLU A 27 6.25 -5.58 14.34
C GLU A 27 4.90 -5.52 15.04
N MET A 28 4.23 -6.65 15.07
CA MET A 28 3.01 -6.89 15.80
C MET A 28 3.19 -8.12 16.68
N GLU A 29 2.95 -7.93 17.98
CA GLU A 29 2.89 -8.99 18.97
C GLU A 29 1.43 -9.18 19.39
N TYR A 30 0.86 -10.33 19.10
CA TYR A 30 -0.49 -10.67 19.49
C TYR A 30 -0.46 -11.68 20.65
N PHE A 31 -1.05 -11.29 21.76
CA PHE A 31 -1.09 -12.13 22.96
C PHE A 31 -2.35 -12.99 22.95
N CYS A 32 -2.18 -14.30 23.09
CA CYS A 32 -3.28 -15.26 23.12
C CYS A 32 -3.22 -16.18 24.36
N LYS A 33 -4.35 -16.82 24.64
CA LYS A 33 -4.45 -17.79 25.73
C LYS A 33 -3.69 -19.07 25.36
N PRO A 34 -2.85 -19.63 26.26
CA PRO A 34 -2.22 -20.92 26.03
C PRO A 34 -3.23 -22.00 25.61
N GLY A 35 -2.92 -22.74 24.55
CA GLY A 35 -3.80 -23.73 23.95
C GLY A 35 -4.69 -23.20 22.81
N THR A 36 -4.66 -21.89 22.53
CA THR A 36 -5.34 -21.28 21.36
C THR A 36 -4.34 -20.74 20.32
N GLU A 37 -3.04 -20.96 20.55
CA GLU A 37 -1.99 -20.38 19.72
C GLU A 37 -1.99 -20.93 18.30
N ASP A 38 -2.31 -22.22 18.08
CA ASP A 38 -2.26 -22.82 16.75
C ASP A 38 -3.35 -22.26 15.83
N GLU A 39 -4.59 -22.11 16.32
CA GLU A 39 -5.68 -21.45 15.60
C GLU A 39 -5.39 -19.96 15.36
N THR A 40 -4.85 -19.29 16.38
CA THR A 40 -4.50 -17.86 16.29
C THR A 40 -3.38 -17.64 15.28
N PHE A 41 -2.38 -18.52 15.25
CA PHE A 41 -1.27 -18.48 14.30
C PHE A 41 -1.74 -18.64 12.86
N GLU A 42 -2.60 -19.65 12.60
CA GLU A 42 -3.15 -19.87 11.26
C GLU A 42 -4.01 -18.70 10.79
N ARG A 43 -4.82 -18.12 11.68
CA ARG A 43 -5.59 -16.90 11.37
C ARG A 43 -4.68 -15.75 10.97
N TRP A 44 -3.60 -15.48 11.73
CA TRP A 44 -2.65 -14.42 11.40
C TRP A 44 -1.91 -14.68 10.08
N ARG A 45 -1.53 -15.93 9.81
CA ARG A 45 -0.97 -16.29 8.50
C ARG A 45 -1.92 -15.91 7.37
N GLN A 46 -3.18 -16.31 7.46
CA GLN A 46 -4.17 -16.02 6.44
C GLN A 46 -4.46 -14.51 6.32
N ASP A 47 -4.56 -13.80 7.43
CA ASP A 47 -4.80 -12.35 7.44
C ASP A 47 -3.63 -11.58 6.80
N ARG A 48 -2.38 -12.00 7.07
CA ARG A 48 -1.20 -11.38 6.46
C ARG A 48 -1.09 -11.68 4.96
N TRP A 49 -1.38 -12.90 4.54
CA TRP A 49 -1.46 -13.24 3.13
C TRP A 49 -2.50 -12.40 2.38
N ASN A 50 -3.71 -12.34 2.91
CA ASN A 50 -4.80 -11.57 2.35
C ASN A 50 -4.50 -10.06 2.30
N PHE A 51 -3.70 -9.54 3.24
CA PHE A 51 -3.24 -8.16 3.21
C PHE A 51 -2.49 -7.86 1.90
N TYR A 52 -1.55 -8.69 1.50
CA TYR A 52 -0.79 -8.50 0.27
C TYR A 52 -1.67 -8.55 -0.98
N LEU A 53 -2.54 -9.55 -1.07
CA LEU A 53 -3.49 -9.67 -2.18
C LEU A 53 -4.42 -8.45 -2.27
N LYS A 54 -4.94 -8.00 -1.13
CA LYS A 54 -5.82 -6.82 -1.04
C LYS A 54 -5.17 -5.54 -1.56
N TYR A 55 -3.87 -5.39 -1.40
CA TYR A 55 -3.13 -4.22 -1.85
C TYR A 55 -2.47 -4.40 -3.22
N GLY A 56 -2.86 -5.42 -3.97
CA GLY A 56 -2.57 -5.57 -5.39
C GLY A 56 -1.35 -6.43 -5.71
N ILE A 57 -0.77 -7.14 -4.74
CA ILE A 57 0.29 -8.11 -5.02
C ILE A 57 -0.33 -9.34 -5.69
N ALA A 58 0.17 -9.71 -6.87
CA ALA A 58 -0.31 -10.90 -7.57
C ALA A 58 0.09 -12.18 -6.81
N GLU A 59 -0.88 -13.06 -6.56
CA GLU A 59 -0.66 -14.30 -5.79
C GLU A 59 0.46 -15.16 -6.36
N LYS A 60 0.64 -15.21 -7.68
CA LYS A 60 1.74 -15.93 -8.35
C LYS A 60 3.14 -15.44 -7.94
N ASN A 61 3.26 -14.22 -7.43
CA ASN A 61 4.50 -13.60 -6.97
C ASN A 61 4.73 -13.79 -5.46
N LEU A 62 3.82 -14.46 -4.75
CA LEU A 62 3.94 -14.78 -3.33
C LEU A 62 4.15 -16.27 -3.11
N LYS A 63 4.93 -16.62 -2.09
CA LYS A 63 5.06 -18.00 -1.60
C LYS A 63 5.24 -18.04 -0.10
N TRP A 64 4.71 -19.08 0.52
CA TRP A 64 5.05 -19.46 1.87
C TRP A 64 6.38 -20.17 1.90
N HIS A 65 7.23 -19.82 2.86
CA HIS A 65 8.43 -20.56 3.23
C HIS A 65 8.28 -21.01 4.68
N HIS A 66 8.14 -22.33 4.88
CA HIS A 66 8.11 -22.92 6.22
C HIS A 66 9.53 -23.17 6.70
N HIS A 67 9.85 -22.83 7.93
CA HIS A 67 11.17 -23.00 8.49
C HIS A 67 11.42 -24.45 8.93
N ASP A 68 12.37 -25.13 8.31
CA ASP A 68 12.81 -26.48 8.72
C ASP A 68 13.54 -26.48 10.07
N LYS A 69 14.20 -25.37 10.41
CA LYS A 69 14.91 -25.16 11.67
C LYS A 69 14.33 -23.96 12.39
N LEU A 70 13.60 -24.25 13.44
CA LEU A 70 13.03 -23.21 14.29
C LEU A 70 14.06 -22.63 15.25
N ALA A 71 13.94 -21.33 15.52
CA ALA A 71 14.64 -20.71 16.63
C ALA A 71 14.17 -21.34 17.97
N HIS A 72 15.02 -21.32 18.98
CA HIS A 72 14.74 -21.96 20.26
C HIS A 72 13.50 -21.42 21.01
N TYR A 73 13.02 -20.26 20.62
CA TYR A 73 11.83 -19.59 21.17
C TYR A 73 10.55 -19.86 20.34
N ALA A 74 10.67 -20.43 19.16
CA ALA A 74 9.54 -20.60 18.24
C ALA A 74 9.01 -22.03 18.27
N LYS A 75 7.69 -22.17 18.35
CA LYS A 75 6.97 -23.45 18.15
C LYS A 75 6.77 -23.72 16.66
N ASP A 76 6.51 -22.65 15.89
CA ASP A 76 6.34 -22.70 14.43
C ASP A 76 6.69 -21.35 13.80
N ALA A 77 7.13 -21.36 12.53
CA ALA A 77 7.54 -20.14 11.82
C ALA A 77 7.33 -20.28 10.30
N TYR A 78 6.74 -19.26 9.69
CA TYR A 78 6.58 -19.11 8.25
C TYR A 78 6.99 -17.73 7.81
N ASP A 79 7.63 -17.64 6.64
CA ASP A 79 7.85 -16.38 5.95
C ASP A 79 6.91 -16.26 4.76
N VAL A 80 6.40 -15.05 4.55
CA VAL A 80 5.90 -14.64 3.25
C VAL A 80 7.09 -14.19 2.41
N THR A 81 7.27 -14.82 1.26
CA THR A 81 8.31 -14.45 0.29
C THR A 81 7.69 -13.87 -0.96
N TYR A 82 8.36 -12.90 -1.57
CA TYR A 82 7.96 -12.26 -2.82
C TYR A 82 9.02 -12.47 -3.90
N ASN A 83 8.56 -12.62 -5.15
CA ASN A 83 9.39 -12.83 -6.33
C ASN A 83 9.96 -11.49 -6.84
N PHE A 84 11.02 -11.01 -6.19
CA PHE A 84 11.78 -9.86 -6.65
C PHE A 84 12.55 -10.17 -7.96
N PRO A 85 13.07 -9.16 -8.68
CA PRO A 85 14.00 -9.39 -9.80
C PRO A 85 15.24 -10.24 -9.44
N ILE A 86 15.56 -10.35 -8.16
CA ILE A 86 16.64 -11.14 -7.60
C ILE A 86 16.22 -12.57 -7.17
N GLY A 87 14.96 -12.92 -7.37
CA GLY A 87 14.34 -14.17 -6.92
C GLY A 87 13.42 -14.02 -5.71
N PHE A 88 12.92 -15.15 -5.20
CA PHE A 88 12.07 -15.18 -4.02
C PHE A 88 12.87 -14.86 -2.77
N GLU A 89 12.46 -13.80 -2.08
CA GLU A 89 13.07 -13.33 -0.85
C GLU A 89 12.00 -12.95 0.19
N GLU A 90 12.35 -13.10 1.46
CA GLU A 90 11.48 -12.81 2.61
C GLU A 90 11.07 -11.35 2.68
N ILE A 91 9.76 -11.10 2.91
CA ILE A 91 9.17 -9.77 3.16
C ILE A 91 8.55 -9.65 4.55
N GLU A 92 8.07 -10.77 5.12
CA GLU A 92 7.46 -10.82 6.44
C GLU A 92 7.61 -12.20 7.05
N GLY A 93 7.99 -12.27 8.33
CA GLY A 93 8.00 -13.49 9.13
C GLY A 93 6.80 -13.54 10.07
N ILE A 94 6.21 -14.73 10.25
CA ILE A 94 5.12 -14.98 11.18
C ILE A 94 5.53 -16.14 12.08
N HIS A 95 5.56 -15.89 13.39
CA HIS A 95 6.14 -16.80 14.37
C HIS A 95 5.17 -17.10 15.51
N SER A 96 5.04 -18.36 15.89
CA SER A 96 4.45 -18.77 17.17
C SER A 96 5.55 -18.89 18.21
N ARG A 97 5.65 -17.91 19.12
CA ARG A 97 6.78 -17.76 20.07
C ARG A 97 6.50 -18.37 21.45
N THR A 98 5.31 -18.93 21.65
CA THR A 98 4.85 -19.42 22.96
C THR A 98 4.91 -18.34 24.03
N ASP A 99 5.24 -18.70 25.27
CA ASP A 99 5.47 -17.79 26.41
C ASP A 99 6.94 -17.46 26.63
N PHE A 100 7.82 -17.87 25.72
CA PHE A 100 9.27 -17.81 25.95
C PHE A 100 9.74 -16.42 26.36
N ASP A 101 9.41 -15.37 25.58
CA ASP A 101 9.88 -14.02 25.85
C ASP A 101 9.34 -13.47 27.16
N LEU A 102 8.04 -13.62 27.42
CA LEU A 102 7.41 -13.13 28.64
C LEU A 102 7.91 -13.87 29.88
N SER A 103 8.14 -15.19 29.78
CA SER A 103 8.72 -15.99 30.85
C SER A 103 10.15 -15.54 31.16
N GLN A 104 10.98 -15.24 30.15
CA GLN A 104 12.33 -14.69 30.34
C GLN A 104 12.26 -13.28 30.96
N HIS A 105 11.40 -12.41 30.46
CA HIS A 105 11.21 -11.07 31.01
C HIS A 105 10.77 -11.12 32.47
N GLN A 106 9.84 -12.00 32.83
CA GLN A 106 9.41 -12.21 34.20
C GLN A 106 10.59 -12.68 35.08
N ALA A 107 11.33 -13.70 34.59
CA ALA A 107 12.42 -14.28 35.36
C ALA A 107 13.55 -13.29 35.67
N TYR A 108 13.92 -12.42 34.69
CA TYR A 108 15.03 -11.47 34.87
C TYR A 108 14.58 -10.16 35.53
N SER A 109 13.44 -9.58 35.13
CA SER A 109 12.96 -8.31 35.68
C SER A 109 12.31 -8.43 37.05
N LYS A 110 11.89 -9.64 37.46
CA LYS A 110 11.08 -9.94 38.64
C LYS A 110 9.70 -9.27 38.64
N LYS A 111 9.25 -8.76 37.48
CA LYS A 111 7.92 -8.21 37.30
C LYS A 111 6.96 -9.32 36.85
N ASP A 112 5.75 -9.30 37.40
CA ASP A 112 4.69 -10.23 37.02
C ASP A 112 4.25 -9.92 35.55
N MET A 113 4.36 -10.92 34.67
CA MET A 113 3.95 -10.87 33.27
C MET A 113 2.68 -11.69 33.01
N THR A 114 1.95 -12.05 34.06
CA THR A 114 0.73 -12.84 33.91
C THR A 114 -0.46 -11.96 33.52
N TYR A 115 -1.32 -12.51 32.67
CA TYR A 115 -2.63 -11.99 32.37
C TYR A 115 -3.67 -12.60 33.33
N ILE A 116 -4.64 -11.81 33.74
CA ILE A 116 -5.77 -12.27 34.57
C ILE A 116 -6.99 -12.32 33.65
N ASP A 117 -7.43 -13.53 33.35
CA ASP A 117 -8.59 -13.78 32.50
C ASP A 117 -9.88 -13.66 33.33
N GLN A 118 -10.54 -12.50 33.20
CA GLN A 118 -11.77 -12.21 33.94
C GLN A 118 -12.95 -13.08 33.44
N GLU A 119 -12.92 -13.52 32.23
CA GLU A 119 -13.96 -14.36 31.62
C GLU A 119 -13.83 -15.84 32.05
N ASP A 120 -12.63 -16.25 32.46
CA ASP A 120 -12.33 -17.61 32.96
C ASP A 120 -12.04 -17.59 34.51
N GLY A 121 -12.93 -17.00 35.26
CA GLY A 121 -12.87 -17.03 36.73
C GLY A 121 -11.62 -16.41 37.37
N ASN A 122 -11.03 -15.40 36.72
CA ASN A 122 -9.77 -14.74 37.11
C ASN A 122 -8.55 -15.68 37.08
N LYS A 123 -8.55 -16.67 36.21
CA LYS A 123 -7.42 -17.55 35.98
C LYS A 123 -6.21 -16.76 35.50
N ARG A 124 -5.05 -17.07 36.08
CA ARG A 124 -3.79 -16.43 35.70
C ARG A 124 -2.97 -17.32 34.82
N TYR A 125 -2.38 -16.74 33.77
CA TYR A 125 -1.42 -17.41 32.89
C TYR A 125 -0.47 -16.39 32.25
N ILE A 126 0.71 -16.83 31.82
CA ILE A 126 1.58 -16.06 30.93
C ILE A 126 1.03 -16.25 29.52
N PRO A 127 0.64 -15.17 28.81
CA PRO A 127 0.14 -15.29 27.42
C PRO A 127 1.16 -15.90 26.48
N TYR A 128 0.67 -16.60 25.45
CA TYR A 128 1.48 -16.97 24.31
C TYR A 128 1.49 -15.85 23.28
N VAL A 129 2.55 -15.75 22.51
CA VAL A 129 2.79 -14.66 21.57
C VAL A 129 2.80 -15.17 20.15
N ILE A 130 1.99 -14.54 19.29
CA ILE A 130 2.10 -14.66 17.84
C ILE A 130 2.68 -13.35 17.32
N GLU A 131 3.84 -13.44 16.68
CA GLU A 131 4.55 -12.32 16.07
C GLU A 131 4.27 -12.27 14.57
N ALA A 132 4.03 -11.06 14.04
CA ALA A 132 4.15 -10.78 12.62
C ALA A 132 5.13 -9.62 12.44
N SER A 133 6.25 -9.89 11.79
CA SER A 133 7.37 -8.95 11.65
C SER A 133 7.70 -8.76 10.18
N ALA A 134 7.50 -7.53 9.69
CA ALA A 134 7.71 -7.16 8.29
C ALA A 134 8.74 -6.04 8.16
N GLY A 135 9.69 -6.20 7.23
CA GLY A 135 10.62 -5.12 6.87
C GLY A 135 9.91 -4.04 6.06
N LEU A 136 9.80 -2.80 6.60
CA LEU A 136 9.14 -1.71 5.89
C LEU A 136 9.83 -1.42 4.55
N ASN A 137 11.17 -1.33 4.54
CA ASN A 137 11.96 -1.09 3.33
C ASN A 137 11.76 -2.19 2.27
N ARG A 138 11.70 -3.46 2.68
CA ARG A 138 11.45 -4.58 1.76
C ARG A 138 10.03 -4.54 1.19
N ASN A 139 9.03 -4.23 2.02
CA ASN A 139 7.64 -4.07 1.57
C ASN A 139 7.50 -2.89 0.61
N PHE A 140 8.15 -1.76 0.89
CA PHE A 140 8.19 -0.62 -0.03
C PHE A 140 8.78 -1.02 -1.39
N LEU A 141 9.94 -1.69 -1.38
CA LEU A 141 10.56 -2.17 -2.62
C LEU A 141 9.68 -3.18 -3.37
N MET A 142 9.03 -4.10 -2.66
CA MET A 142 8.09 -5.06 -3.23
C MET A 142 6.93 -4.36 -3.96
N PHE A 143 6.27 -3.39 -3.32
CA PHE A 143 5.17 -2.66 -3.94
C PHE A 143 5.63 -1.86 -5.17
N LEU A 144 6.84 -1.31 -5.17
CA LEU A 144 7.41 -0.67 -6.35
C LEU A 144 7.70 -1.67 -7.46
N CYS A 145 8.29 -2.83 -7.16
CA CYS A 145 8.57 -3.87 -8.15
C CYS A 145 7.28 -4.42 -8.78
N GLU A 146 6.24 -4.64 -7.97
CA GLU A 146 4.94 -5.12 -8.47
C GLU A 146 4.23 -4.09 -9.34
N ALA A 147 4.34 -2.81 -8.98
CA ALA A 147 3.67 -1.73 -9.69
C ALA A 147 4.38 -1.28 -10.98
N TYR A 148 5.67 -1.59 -11.12
CA TYR A 148 6.50 -1.08 -12.22
C TYR A 148 6.20 -1.76 -13.54
N GLU A 149 5.95 -0.96 -14.59
CA GLU A 149 5.81 -1.40 -15.96
C GLU A 149 6.52 -0.42 -16.93
N GLU A 150 7.22 -0.96 -17.93
CA GLU A 150 7.69 -0.22 -19.10
C GLU A 150 6.76 -0.51 -20.28
N GLN A 151 6.10 0.52 -20.78
CA GLN A 151 5.18 0.41 -21.91
C GLN A 151 5.79 1.04 -23.17
N ASN A 152 5.90 0.26 -24.25
CA ASN A 152 6.24 0.83 -25.56
C ASN A 152 5.01 1.53 -26.14
N VAL A 153 5.12 2.84 -26.33
CA VAL A 153 4.04 3.70 -26.86
C VAL A 153 4.30 4.16 -28.30
N ALA A 154 5.36 3.64 -28.97
CA ALA A 154 5.67 3.93 -30.35
C ALA A 154 4.54 3.46 -31.28
N ALA A 155 4.29 4.23 -32.35
CA ALA A 155 3.40 3.79 -33.42
C ALA A 155 4.02 2.62 -34.19
N PRO A 156 3.21 1.75 -34.82
CA PRO A 156 3.73 0.67 -35.64
C PRO A 156 4.68 1.18 -36.72
N GLY A 157 5.93 0.69 -36.71
CA GLY A 157 6.98 1.07 -37.65
C GLY A 157 7.85 2.27 -37.25
N GLU A 158 7.55 2.92 -36.13
CA GLU A 158 8.39 3.96 -35.55
C GLU A 158 9.41 3.36 -34.57
N PRO A 159 10.52 4.08 -34.28
CA PRO A 159 11.45 3.68 -33.21
C PRO A 159 10.76 3.52 -31.88
N GLU A 160 11.20 2.55 -31.08
CA GLU A 160 10.66 2.29 -29.74
C GLU A 160 10.71 3.55 -28.85
N ASP A 161 9.56 3.90 -28.26
CA ASP A 161 9.42 4.95 -27.24
C ASP A 161 8.80 4.33 -25.99
N TYR A 162 9.60 4.18 -24.93
CA TYR A 162 9.16 3.61 -23.67
C TYR A 162 8.74 4.68 -22.68
N ARG A 163 7.64 4.41 -21.99
CA ARG A 163 7.24 5.17 -20.81
C ARG A 163 7.21 4.25 -19.61
N THR A 164 7.59 4.80 -18.47
CA THR A 164 7.45 4.14 -17.17
C THR A 164 6.07 4.43 -16.59
N VAL A 165 5.41 3.39 -16.08
CA VAL A 165 4.14 3.48 -15.39
C VAL A 165 4.26 2.74 -14.05
N LEU A 166 3.77 3.34 -12.96
CA LEU A 166 3.61 2.68 -11.68
C LEU A 166 2.12 2.42 -11.41
N HIS A 167 1.72 1.16 -11.37
CA HIS A 167 0.35 0.71 -11.10
C HIS A 167 0.13 0.55 -9.59
N LEU A 168 0.30 1.62 -8.83
CA LEU A 168 0.11 1.58 -7.38
C LEU A 168 -1.37 1.44 -7.00
N HIS A 169 -1.65 0.62 -6.00
CA HIS A 169 -2.98 0.58 -5.40
C HIS A 169 -3.35 1.97 -4.86
N PRO A 170 -4.60 2.48 -5.05
CA PRO A 170 -4.99 3.84 -4.68
C PRO A 170 -4.69 4.25 -3.24
N LYS A 171 -4.72 3.29 -2.30
CA LYS A 171 -4.37 3.55 -0.89
C LYS A 171 -2.86 3.63 -0.62
N LEU A 172 -2.03 3.24 -1.59
CA LEU A 172 -0.57 3.28 -1.48
C LEU A 172 0.03 4.39 -2.32
N ALA A 173 -0.73 4.92 -3.27
CA ALA A 173 -0.28 6.00 -4.14
C ALA A 173 0.01 7.28 -3.35
N PRO A 174 1.18 7.93 -3.56
CA PRO A 174 1.53 9.18 -2.87
C PRO A 174 0.61 10.35 -3.26
N ILE A 175 0.08 10.31 -4.47
CA ILE A 175 -0.94 11.21 -4.99
C ILE A 175 -2.10 10.34 -5.46
N THR A 176 -3.29 10.58 -4.91
CA THR A 176 -4.47 9.78 -5.26
C THR A 176 -5.14 10.30 -6.52
N VAL A 177 -5.24 11.62 -6.68
CA VAL A 177 -5.91 12.27 -7.82
C VAL A 177 -5.09 13.44 -8.33
N ALA A 178 -4.78 13.46 -9.63
CA ALA A 178 -4.20 14.62 -10.29
C ALA A 178 -5.25 15.38 -11.10
N VAL A 179 -5.29 16.70 -10.98
CA VAL A 179 -6.18 17.57 -11.75
C VAL A 179 -5.37 18.32 -12.80
N LEU A 180 -5.66 18.03 -14.07
CA LEU A 180 -4.88 18.42 -15.22
C LEU A 180 -5.74 19.21 -16.22
N PRO A 181 -5.82 20.55 -16.17
CA PRO A 181 -6.58 21.31 -17.16
C PRO A 181 -6.01 21.08 -18.56
N LEU A 182 -6.88 21.00 -19.59
CA LEU A 182 -6.43 20.77 -20.97
C LEU A 182 -5.42 21.84 -21.40
N MET A 183 -5.67 23.10 -21.05
CA MET A 183 -4.75 24.22 -21.30
C MET A 183 -4.89 25.31 -20.24
N LYS A 184 -3.97 26.31 -20.27
CA LYS A 184 -3.93 27.41 -19.31
C LYS A 184 -4.87 28.58 -19.63
N LYS A 185 -5.61 28.52 -20.74
CA LYS A 185 -6.43 29.60 -21.28
C LYS A 185 -7.90 29.39 -20.94
N ASP A 186 -8.68 30.42 -21.17
CA ASP A 186 -10.15 30.38 -21.23
C ASP A 186 -10.83 29.95 -19.91
N GLY A 187 -10.17 30.23 -18.76
CA GLY A 187 -10.71 29.88 -17.45
C GLY A 187 -10.57 28.41 -17.05
N LEU A 188 -10.00 27.55 -17.90
CA LEU A 188 -9.89 26.11 -17.63
C LEU A 188 -8.97 25.82 -16.43
N ALA A 189 -7.89 26.59 -16.27
CA ALA A 189 -6.98 26.40 -15.14
C ALA A 189 -7.61 26.81 -13.81
N GLU A 190 -8.39 27.88 -13.79
CA GLU A 190 -9.16 28.36 -12.63
C GLU A 190 -10.20 27.32 -12.24
N LYS A 191 -10.95 26.80 -13.22
CA LYS A 191 -11.96 25.77 -12.98
C LYS A 191 -11.36 24.47 -12.45
N ALA A 192 -10.23 24.04 -13.02
CA ALA A 192 -9.50 22.87 -12.53
C ALA A 192 -9.01 23.06 -11.08
N LYS A 193 -8.63 24.28 -10.66
CA LYS A 193 -8.30 24.56 -9.26
C LYS A 193 -9.51 24.46 -8.33
N GLU A 194 -10.68 24.87 -8.77
CA GLU A 194 -11.92 24.69 -7.99
C GLU A 194 -12.19 23.20 -7.77
N ILE A 195 -12.06 22.37 -8.82
CA ILE A 195 -12.21 20.90 -8.73
C ILE A 195 -11.17 20.33 -7.77
N GLN A 196 -9.89 20.74 -7.89
CA GLN A 196 -8.85 20.30 -6.97
C GLN A 196 -9.19 20.67 -5.51
N HIS A 197 -9.71 21.87 -5.28
CA HIS A 197 -10.08 22.32 -3.93
C HIS A 197 -11.15 21.42 -3.30
N LEU A 198 -12.15 21.03 -4.08
CA LEU A 198 -13.18 20.09 -3.61
C LEU A 198 -12.61 18.70 -3.30
N LEU A 199 -11.72 18.19 -4.19
CA LEU A 199 -11.14 16.87 -4.01
C LEU A 199 -10.15 16.79 -2.84
N LYS A 200 -9.54 17.90 -2.43
CA LYS A 200 -8.58 17.93 -1.31
C LYS A 200 -9.19 17.60 0.05
N GLU A 201 -10.49 17.66 0.19
CA GLU A 201 -11.16 17.30 1.45
C GLU A 201 -11.03 15.79 1.73
N ASP A 202 -11.04 14.96 0.67
CA ASP A 202 -11.07 13.51 0.79
C ASP A 202 -9.80 12.80 0.25
N PHE A 203 -9.02 13.46 -0.62
CA PHE A 203 -7.91 12.84 -1.35
C PHE A 203 -6.61 13.66 -1.29
N VAL A 204 -5.49 12.96 -1.40
CA VAL A 204 -4.20 13.59 -1.70
C VAL A 204 -4.19 13.95 -3.17
N THR A 205 -4.11 15.24 -3.48
CA THR A 205 -4.25 15.74 -4.86
C THR A 205 -3.01 16.45 -5.36
N ASP A 206 -2.76 16.33 -6.67
CA ASP A 206 -1.80 17.17 -7.40
C ASP A 206 -2.51 18.04 -8.43
N PHE A 207 -1.87 19.16 -8.83
CA PHE A 207 -2.35 20.06 -9.85
C PHE A 207 -1.18 20.47 -10.75
N ASP A 208 -1.26 20.11 -12.03
CA ASP A 208 -0.19 20.40 -12.97
C ASP A 208 -0.72 21.08 -14.23
N VAL A 209 -0.10 22.23 -14.57
CA VAL A 209 -0.35 23.02 -15.79
C VAL A 209 0.88 23.15 -16.67
N SER A 210 1.96 22.45 -16.36
CA SER A 210 3.25 22.60 -17.04
C SER A 210 3.33 21.77 -18.30
N GLY A 211 3.72 22.36 -19.42
CA GLY A 211 3.87 21.70 -20.70
C GLY A 211 2.54 21.27 -21.35
N THR A 212 2.58 20.24 -22.20
CA THR A 212 1.38 19.66 -22.84
C THR A 212 0.63 18.73 -21.89
N VAL A 213 -0.66 18.50 -22.13
CA VAL A 213 -1.47 17.57 -21.34
C VAL A 213 -0.86 16.15 -21.34
N GLY A 214 -0.35 15.67 -22.46
CA GLY A 214 0.31 14.36 -22.53
C GLY A 214 1.54 14.25 -21.65
N LYS A 215 2.37 15.33 -21.53
CA LYS A 215 3.52 15.34 -20.61
C LYS A 215 3.09 15.33 -19.15
N ARG A 216 1.94 15.94 -18.82
CA ARG A 216 1.39 15.92 -17.45
C ARG A 216 0.92 14.53 -17.08
N TYR A 217 0.20 13.84 -17.97
CA TYR A 217 -0.18 12.43 -17.77
C TYR A 217 1.05 11.54 -17.58
N ARG A 218 2.10 11.69 -18.42
CA ARG A 218 3.33 10.91 -18.31
C ARG A 218 3.98 11.06 -16.91
N ARG A 219 4.02 12.28 -16.35
CA ARG A 219 4.51 12.49 -14.98
C ARG A 219 3.67 11.81 -13.91
N GLN A 220 2.36 11.77 -14.10
CA GLN A 220 1.47 11.08 -13.16
C GLN A 220 1.57 9.56 -13.28
N ASP A 221 1.78 9.04 -14.49
CA ASP A 221 2.09 7.62 -14.72
C ASP A 221 3.38 7.22 -13.97
N GLU A 222 4.44 8.04 -14.05
CA GLU A 222 5.72 7.81 -13.38
C GLU A 222 5.61 7.86 -11.84
N VAL A 223 4.72 8.68 -11.29
CA VAL A 223 4.45 8.79 -9.83
C VAL A 223 3.53 7.66 -9.35
N GLY A 224 2.76 7.05 -10.24
CA GLY A 224 1.78 6.03 -9.92
C GLY A 224 0.46 6.60 -9.40
N THR A 225 0.07 7.80 -9.88
CA THR A 225 -1.21 8.42 -9.57
C THR A 225 -2.35 7.64 -10.23
N PRO A 226 -3.27 7.01 -9.46
CA PRO A 226 -4.28 6.12 -10.04
C PRO A 226 -5.39 6.86 -10.78
N PHE A 227 -5.68 8.11 -10.41
CA PHE A 227 -6.77 8.87 -11.00
C PHE A 227 -6.29 10.22 -11.53
N CYS A 228 -6.71 10.55 -12.76
CA CYS A 228 -6.49 11.87 -13.35
C CYS A 228 -7.81 12.47 -13.81
N VAL A 229 -8.03 13.73 -13.47
CA VAL A 229 -9.17 14.53 -13.88
C VAL A 229 -8.71 15.59 -14.86
N THR A 230 -9.27 15.61 -16.06
CA THR A 230 -8.98 16.65 -17.06
C THR A 230 -10.17 17.59 -17.19
N GLY A 231 -9.94 18.86 -16.89
CA GLY A 231 -10.89 19.94 -17.20
C GLY A 231 -10.70 20.41 -18.62
N ASP A 232 -11.71 20.27 -19.48
CA ASP A 232 -11.73 20.70 -20.87
C ASP A 232 -12.85 21.70 -21.16
N TYR A 233 -13.09 22.01 -22.44
CA TYR A 233 -14.13 22.97 -22.85
C TYR A 233 -15.55 22.43 -22.65
N GLU A 234 -15.77 21.12 -22.67
CA GLU A 234 -17.07 20.54 -22.39
C GLU A 234 -17.41 20.73 -20.89
N THR A 235 -16.40 20.60 -20.02
CA THR A 235 -16.51 20.88 -18.58
C THR A 235 -16.94 22.32 -18.29
N SER A 236 -16.56 23.29 -19.14
CA SER A 236 -16.86 24.72 -18.94
C SER A 236 -18.14 25.20 -19.62
N ASN A 237 -18.68 24.45 -20.59
CA ASN A 237 -19.76 24.92 -21.46
C ASN A 237 -21.14 24.30 -21.18
N GLU A 238 -21.24 23.34 -20.27
CA GLU A 238 -22.54 22.78 -19.91
C GLU A 238 -23.39 23.84 -19.16
N LYS A 239 -24.40 24.34 -19.86
CA LYS A 239 -25.42 25.19 -19.30
C LYS A 239 -26.72 24.42 -19.16
N ASN A 240 -27.43 24.65 -18.07
CA ASN A 240 -28.81 24.23 -17.93
C ASN A 240 -29.70 24.89 -18.99
N GLU A 241 -30.90 24.37 -19.24
CA GLU A 241 -31.89 24.98 -20.17
C GLU A 241 -32.23 26.43 -19.85
N ASP A 242 -32.02 26.87 -18.62
CA ASP A 242 -32.24 28.28 -18.15
C ASP A 242 -30.98 29.16 -18.35
N GLY A 243 -29.91 28.63 -18.95
CA GLY A 243 -28.66 29.37 -19.19
C GLY A 243 -27.71 29.46 -17.99
N SER A 244 -28.10 28.95 -16.82
CA SER A 244 -27.20 28.80 -15.67
C SER A 244 -26.14 27.73 -15.90
N VAL A 245 -24.97 27.86 -15.24
CA VAL A 245 -23.91 26.84 -15.31
C VAL A 245 -24.43 25.57 -14.65
N ASN A 246 -24.43 24.46 -15.39
CA ASN A 246 -24.80 23.15 -14.84
C ASN A 246 -23.80 22.77 -13.75
N PRO A 247 -24.21 22.60 -12.49
CA PRO A 247 -23.33 22.17 -11.43
C PRO A 247 -22.96 20.68 -11.55
N ASN A 248 -23.63 19.93 -12.43
CA ASN A 248 -23.32 18.52 -12.70
C ASN A 248 -22.22 18.45 -13.77
N PHE A 249 -20.98 18.41 -13.33
CA PHE A 249 -19.83 18.29 -14.21
C PHE A 249 -19.78 16.92 -14.87
N ASN A 250 -19.83 16.87 -16.22
CA ASN A 250 -19.29 15.76 -16.98
C ASN A 250 -17.76 15.90 -17.05
N THR A 251 -17.09 15.69 -15.92
CA THR A 251 -15.65 15.64 -15.89
C THR A 251 -15.24 14.28 -16.42
N VAL A 252 -14.56 14.24 -17.58
CA VAL A 252 -14.01 13.00 -18.12
C VAL A 252 -12.88 12.56 -17.18
N MET A 253 -13.19 11.63 -16.28
CA MET A 253 -12.22 10.98 -15.44
C MET A 253 -11.52 9.91 -16.29
N ARG A 254 -10.30 10.17 -16.73
CA ARG A 254 -9.43 9.12 -17.27
C ARG A 254 -8.71 8.47 -16.10
N MET A 255 -9.04 7.22 -15.86
CA MET A 255 -8.24 6.37 -15.00
C MET A 255 -6.98 5.95 -15.75
N SER A 256 -5.83 6.03 -15.10
CA SER A 256 -4.60 5.43 -15.60
C SER A 256 -4.85 3.93 -15.78
N ILE A 257 -4.95 3.52 -16.97
CA ILE A 257 -5.02 2.24 -17.72
C ILE A 257 -5.57 0.96 -17.03
N CYS A 258 -5.70 0.81 -15.73
CA CYS A 258 -6.10 -0.46 -15.13
C CYS A 258 -7.55 -0.62 -14.68
N TYR A 259 -8.35 0.44 -14.56
CA TYR A 259 -9.76 0.32 -14.19
C TYR A 259 -10.64 1.35 -14.91
N PHE A 260 -11.44 0.89 -15.85
CA PHE A 260 -12.57 1.66 -16.39
C PHE A 260 -13.70 1.66 -15.35
N ILE A 261 -13.77 2.70 -14.55
CA ILE A 261 -14.98 3.04 -13.81
C ILE A 261 -15.30 4.49 -14.12
N SER A 262 -16.43 4.72 -14.80
CA SER A 262 -17.00 6.06 -14.93
C SER A 262 -17.56 6.44 -13.56
N ILE A 263 -16.82 7.25 -12.81
CA ILE A 263 -17.37 7.86 -11.60
C ILE A 263 -17.97 9.21 -12.02
N PHE A 264 -19.29 9.29 -12.00
CA PHE A 264 -20.01 10.56 -12.06
C PHE A 264 -19.80 11.26 -10.71
N ILE A 265 -19.03 12.34 -10.71
CA ILE A 265 -18.98 13.25 -9.55
C ILE A 265 -20.28 14.05 -9.56
N ASN A 266 -21.27 13.55 -8.85
CA ASN A 266 -22.45 14.34 -8.53
C ASN A 266 -22.07 15.22 -7.34
N THR A 267 -22.18 16.54 -7.47
CA THR A 267 -21.75 17.56 -6.49
C THR A 267 -22.39 17.43 -5.09
N ASN A 268 -23.21 16.43 -4.88
CA ASN A 268 -23.85 16.17 -3.58
C ASN A 268 -23.40 14.90 -2.86
N ARG A 269 -22.58 14.02 -3.45
CA ARG A 269 -21.95 12.87 -2.73
C ARG A 269 -20.87 12.20 -3.57
N VAL A 270 -19.67 12.12 -3.04
CA VAL A 270 -18.66 11.14 -3.46
C VAL A 270 -19.14 9.77 -2.97
N ILE A 271 -19.57 8.89 -3.88
CA ILE A 271 -19.91 7.50 -3.53
C ILE A 271 -18.65 6.68 -3.71
N THR A 272 -18.04 6.31 -2.59
CA THR A 272 -17.02 5.24 -2.53
C THR A 272 -17.74 3.91 -2.40
N ASN A 273 -17.61 3.03 -3.37
CA ASN A 273 -17.79 1.58 -3.21
C ASN A 273 -16.45 0.87 -3.24
#